data_a2ac93f315d1970ddc6c1143b1fec543
#
_entry.id   a2ac93f315d1970ddc6c1143b1fec543
#
_cell.length_a   1.000
_cell.length_b   1.000
_cell.length_c   1.000
_cell.angle_alpha   90.00
_cell.angle_beta   90.00
_cell.angle_gamma   90.00
#
_symmetry.space_group_name_H-M   'P 1'
#
loop_
_entity.id
_entity.type
_entity.pdbx_description
1 polymer ?
#
loop_
_entity_poly.entity_id
_entity_poly.type
_entity_poly.pdbx_seq_one_letter_code
_entity_poly.pdbx_strand_id
1 'polypeptide(L)'
;MNLKQITKKDQLDLKKLYFSSIISIDERIYSLEQKRAWASQAWNNKNFDLSINEGKGWLIKNNEEIIAFALRHPSNRIALLYCKGDSQRKGYGTKLLHKLEMEAKDEGHSFLSTEASLISYKLFLRNKWEIIRKEKIIINNIIFERYKMIKNFISMN
;
A
#
# COMPACT_ATOMS: atom_id res chain seq x y z
N MET A 1 0.71 -16.82 12.03
CA MET A 1 0.24 -15.71 11.21
C MET A 1 -0.03 -16.17 9.80
N ASN A 2 -1.23 -15.95 9.33
CA ASN A 2 -1.68 -16.50 8.07
C ASN A 2 -1.77 -15.44 7.00
N LEU A 3 -1.16 -15.73 5.85
CA LEU A 3 -1.32 -14.97 4.63
C LEU A 3 -2.60 -15.46 3.93
N LYS A 4 -3.52 -14.56 3.66
CA LYS A 4 -4.81 -14.89 3.06
C LYS A 4 -5.09 -13.96 1.90
N GLN A 5 -5.69 -14.48 0.84
CA GLN A 5 -6.09 -13.67 -0.31
C GLN A 5 -7.25 -12.73 0.07
N ILE A 6 -7.17 -11.48 -0.38
CA ILE A 6 -8.22 -10.49 -0.14
C ILE A 6 -9.45 -10.82 -0.96
N THR A 7 -10.62 -10.71 -0.34
CA THR A 7 -11.92 -10.84 -1.01
C THR A 7 -12.79 -9.62 -0.72
N LYS A 8 -13.91 -9.49 -1.43
CA LYS A 8 -14.86 -8.40 -1.20
C LYS A 8 -15.39 -8.34 0.23
N LYS A 9 -15.41 -9.48 0.92
CA LYS A 9 -15.88 -9.55 2.31
C LYS A 9 -14.95 -8.81 3.28
N ASP A 10 -13.71 -8.60 2.88
CA ASP A 10 -12.72 -7.93 3.73
C ASP A 10 -12.80 -6.41 3.64
N GLN A 11 -13.59 -5.85 2.73
CA GLN A 11 -13.57 -4.43 2.38
C GLN A 11 -13.67 -3.50 3.61
N LEU A 12 -14.66 -3.73 4.47
CA LEU A 12 -14.85 -2.86 5.64
C LEU A 12 -13.67 -2.93 6.61
N ASP A 13 -13.16 -4.12 6.87
CA ASP A 13 -12.03 -4.30 7.77
C ASP A 13 -10.76 -3.66 7.20
N LEU A 14 -10.57 -3.73 5.88
CA LEU A 14 -9.44 -3.08 5.21
C LEU A 14 -9.54 -1.55 5.28
N LYS A 15 -10.75 -1.00 5.12
CA LYS A 15 -10.96 0.44 5.29
C LYS A 15 -10.60 0.91 6.70
N LYS A 16 -11.01 0.14 7.70
CA LYS A 16 -10.71 0.44 9.10
C LYS A 16 -9.21 0.39 9.37
N LEU A 17 -8.53 -0.62 8.86
CA LEU A 17 -7.08 -0.74 9.01
C LEU A 17 -6.36 0.42 8.30
N TYR A 18 -6.75 0.73 7.09
CA TYR A 18 -6.24 1.88 6.33
C TYR A 18 -6.36 3.16 7.16
N PHE A 19 -7.56 3.44 7.66
CA PHE A 19 -7.83 4.62 8.46
C PHE A 19 -6.95 4.67 9.71
N SER A 20 -6.95 3.61 10.51
CA SER A 20 -6.23 3.58 11.77
C SER A 20 -4.72 3.66 11.57
N SER A 21 -4.19 3.02 10.53
CA SER A 21 -2.75 3.06 10.25
C SER A 21 -2.29 4.47 9.89
N ILE A 22 -3.09 5.21 9.13
CA ILE A 22 -2.76 6.60 8.76
C ILE A 22 -2.85 7.53 9.96
N ILE A 23 -3.92 7.41 10.75
CA ILE A 23 -4.11 8.26 11.93
C ILE A 23 -3.00 8.03 12.97
N SER A 24 -2.41 6.84 13.00
CA SER A 24 -1.32 6.52 13.93
C SER A 24 0.04 7.10 13.53
N ILE A 25 0.18 7.68 12.34
CA ILE A 25 1.45 8.25 11.87
C ILE A 25 1.84 9.44 12.73
N ASP A 26 3.14 9.56 13.03
CA ASP A 26 3.70 10.67 13.79
C ASP A 26 3.36 12.01 13.12
N GLU A 27 2.82 12.95 13.89
CA GLU A 27 2.41 14.26 13.38
C GLU A 27 3.59 15.12 12.94
N ARG A 28 4.82 14.74 13.26
CA ARG A 28 6.02 15.39 12.71
C ARG A 28 6.22 15.05 11.23
N ILE A 29 5.62 13.96 10.74
CA ILE A 29 5.74 13.54 9.34
C ILE A 29 4.56 14.03 8.53
N TYR A 30 3.35 13.82 9.04
CA TYR A 30 2.10 14.31 8.45
C TYR A 30 1.28 15.00 9.53
N SER A 31 0.81 16.21 9.27
CA SER A 31 -0.06 16.93 10.19
C SER A 31 -1.38 16.16 10.41
N LEU A 32 -2.08 16.47 11.48
CA LEU A 32 -3.38 15.87 11.73
C LEU A 32 -4.35 16.15 10.58
N GLU A 33 -4.32 17.37 10.02
CA GLU A 33 -5.14 17.73 8.87
C GLU A 33 -4.84 16.86 7.66
N GLN A 34 -3.54 16.66 7.35
CA GLN A 34 -3.13 15.78 6.28
C GLN A 34 -3.59 14.33 6.51
N LYS A 35 -3.42 13.84 7.73
CA LYS A 35 -3.82 12.46 8.06
C LYS A 35 -5.32 12.25 7.90
N ARG A 36 -6.12 13.19 8.35
CA ARG A 36 -7.58 13.10 8.22
C ARG A 36 -8.02 13.11 6.75
N ALA A 37 -7.45 13.98 5.95
CA ALA A 37 -7.75 14.05 4.52
C ALA A 37 -7.38 12.74 3.83
N TRP A 38 -6.20 12.23 4.11
CA TRP A 38 -5.71 10.98 3.52
C TRP A 38 -6.57 9.78 3.96
N ALA A 39 -6.79 9.63 5.27
CA ALA A 39 -7.53 8.51 5.82
C ALA A 39 -8.97 8.44 5.33
N SER A 40 -9.61 9.59 5.07
CA SER A 40 -10.98 9.65 4.59
C SER A 40 -11.14 9.12 3.16
N GLN A 41 -10.06 8.96 2.41
CA GLN A 41 -10.09 8.44 1.02
C GLN A 41 -10.73 7.06 0.94
N ALA A 42 -10.66 6.26 2.00
CA ALA A 42 -11.29 4.93 2.02
C ALA A 42 -12.81 5.02 1.78
N TRP A 43 -13.44 6.13 2.19
CA TRP A 43 -14.89 6.32 2.03
C TRP A 43 -15.25 7.35 0.96
N ASN A 44 -14.36 8.29 0.67
CA ASN A 44 -14.64 9.41 -0.24
C ASN A 44 -14.12 9.19 -1.65
N ASN A 45 -13.27 8.20 -1.88
CA ASN A 45 -12.66 7.95 -3.19
C ASN A 45 -13.08 6.57 -3.70
N LYS A 46 -13.83 6.56 -4.79
CA LYS A 46 -14.31 5.32 -5.42
C LYS A 46 -13.20 4.37 -5.83
N ASN A 47 -12.00 4.89 -6.07
CA ASN A 47 -10.86 4.08 -6.46
C ASN A 47 -10.44 3.11 -5.35
N PHE A 48 -10.71 3.42 -4.10
CA PHE A 48 -10.42 2.51 -3.00
C PHE A 48 -11.27 1.24 -3.13
N ASP A 49 -12.57 1.38 -3.32
CA ASP A 49 -13.47 0.24 -3.49
C ASP A 49 -13.15 -0.55 -4.75
N LEU A 50 -12.86 0.15 -5.86
CA LEU A 50 -12.45 -0.50 -7.11
C LEU A 50 -11.18 -1.33 -6.90
N SER A 51 -10.21 -0.79 -6.20
CA SER A 51 -8.95 -1.51 -5.93
C SER A 51 -9.20 -2.80 -5.17
N ILE A 52 -10.09 -2.79 -4.20
CA ILE A 52 -10.42 -4.00 -3.44
C ILE A 52 -11.23 -4.98 -4.29
N ASN A 53 -12.22 -4.48 -5.04
CA ASN A 53 -13.13 -5.34 -5.80
C ASN A 53 -12.49 -5.95 -7.04
N GLU A 54 -11.60 -5.23 -7.71
CA GLU A 54 -10.98 -5.65 -8.97
C GLU A 54 -9.50 -6.01 -8.83
N GLY A 55 -8.87 -5.57 -7.75
CA GLY A 55 -7.44 -5.79 -7.53
C GLY A 55 -7.11 -7.20 -7.07
N LYS A 56 -5.82 -7.46 -7.01
CA LYS A 56 -5.26 -8.72 -6.54
C LYS A 56 -4.39 -8.44 -5.34
N GLY A 57 -4.70 -9.04 -4.21
CA GLY A 57 -3.95 -8.74 -3.00
C GLY A 57 -4.05 -9.77 -1.92
N TRP A 58 -3.27 -9.53 -0.88
CA TRP A 58 -3.13 -10.42 0.26
C TRP A 58 -3.19 -9.64 1.55
N LEU A 59 -3.66 -10.30 2.59
CA LEU A 59 -3.67 -9.76 3.94
C LEU A 59 -3.01 -10.74 4.90
N ILE A 60 -2.57 -10.21 6.03
CA ILE A 60 -1.99 -11.01 7.11
C ILE A 60 -2.89 -10.88 8.33
N LYS A 61 -3.31 -12.03 8.86
CA LYS A 61 -4.10 -12.10 10.09
C LYS A 61 -3.27 -12.61 11.24
N ASN A 62 -3.50 -12.05 12.39
CA ASN A 62 -3.07 -12.59 13.67
C ASN A 62 -4.34 -12.94 14.46
N ASN A 63 -4.62 -14.24 14.59
CA ASN A 63 -5.94 -14.72 15.04
C ASN A 63 -7.02 -14.21 14.07
N GLU A 64 -8.03 -13.50 14.54
CA GLU A 64 -9.10 -12.99 13.71
C GLU A 64 -8.86 -11.55 13.23
N GLU A 65 -7.76 -10.93 13.66
CA GLU A 65 -7.48 -9.53 13.34
C GLU A 65 -6.58 -9.40 12.11
N ILE A 66 -6.98 -8.53 11.16
CA ILE A 66 -6.15 -8.19 10.02
C ILE A 66 -5.13 -7.16 10.49
N ILE A 67 -3.84 -7.46 10.32
CA ILE A 67 -2.75 -6.58 10.79
C ILE A 67 -1.98 -5.90 9.67
N ALA A 68 -2.12 -6.39 8.44
CA ALA A 68 -1.47 -5.79 7.27
C ALA A 68 -2.15 -6.26 6.00
N PHE A 69 -2.10 -5.44 4.95
CA PHE A 69 -2.58 -5.85 3.64
C PHE A 69 -1.89 -5.06 2.54
N ALA A 70 -1.88 -5.64 1.36
CA ALA A 70 -1.38 -4.98 0.16
C ALA A 70 -2.10 -5.53 -1.07
N LEU A 71 -2.30 -4.69 -2.09
CA LEU A 71 -2.93 -5.15 -3.31
C LEU A 71 -2.42 -4.40 -4.53
N ARG A 72 -2.57 -5.06 -5.68
CA ARG A 72 -2.25 -4.50 -7.00
C ARG A 72 -3.53 -4.10 -7.72
N HIS A 73 -3.54 -2.90 -8.26
CA HIS A 73 -4.61 -2.42 -9.14
C HIS A 73 -4.16 -1.14 -9.86
N PRO A 74 -4.12 -1.08 -11.18
CA PRO A 74 -4.16 -2.23 -12.08
C PRO A 74 -3.07 -3.26 -11.75
N SER A 75 -3.04 -4.39 -12.47
CA SER A 75 -2.21 -5.52 -12.10
C SER A 75 -0.70 -5.23 -12.05
N ASN A 76 -0.23 -4.16 -12.69
CA ASN A 76 1.18 -3.77 -12.68
C ASN A 76 1.50 -2.63 -11.72
N ARG A 77 0.64 -2.38 -10.73
CA ARG A 77 0.83 -1.28 -9.76
C ARG A 77 0.43 -1.73 -8.35
N ILE A 78 1.28 -1.40 -7.38
CA ILE A 78 0.90 -1.52 -5.96
C ILE A 78 0.03 -0.31 -5.63
N ALA A 79 -1.25 -0.55 -5.40
CA ALA A 79 -2.22 0.50 -5.11
C ALA A 79 -2.32 0.81 -3.62
N LEU A 80 -2.23 -0.23 -2.78
CA LEU A 80 -2.35 -0.12 -1.32
C LEU A 80 -1.34 -1.05 -0.66
N LEU A 81 -0.73 -0.56 0.43
CA LEU A 81 0.15 -1.35 1.29
C LEU A 81 0.13 -0.68 2.66
N TYR A 82 -0.56 -1.31 3.61
CA TYR A 82 -0.79 -0.75 4.93
C TYR A 82 -0.60 -1.78 6.03
N CYS A 83 -0.07 -1.31 7.16
CA CYS A 83 0.22 -2.14 8.30
C CYS A 83 -0.34 -1.47 9.55
N LYS A 84 -0.94 -2.23 10.45
CA LYS A 84 -1.43 -1.70 11.72
C LYS A 84 -0.28 -1.03 12.47
N GLY A 85 -0.56 0.11 13.13
CA GLY A 85 0.47 0.94 13.73
C GLY A 85 1.41 0.20 14.68
N ASP A 86 0.86 -0.63 15.57
CA ASP A 86 1.66 -1.40 16.53
C ASP A 86 2.32 -2.64 15.93
N SER A 87 2.01 -2.96 14.67
CA SER A 87 2.58 -4.10 13.94
C SER A 87 3.61 -3.66 12.89
N GLN A 88 3.91 -2.38 12.80
CA GLN A 88 4.90 -1.87 11.86
C GLN A 88 6.31 -2.33 12.25
N ARG A 89 7.21 -2.38 11.25
CA ARG A 89 8.62 -2.77 11.40
C ARG A 89 8.83 -4.22 11.84
N LYS A 90 7.81 -5.08 11.68
CA LYS A 90 7.90 -6.52 11.97
C LYS A 90 8.07 -7.37 10.71
N GLY A 91 8.31 -6.73 9.57
CA GLY A 91 8.55 -7.44 8.31
C GLY A 91 7.29 -7.81 7.53
N TYR A 92 6.12 -7.41 7.98
CA TYR A 92 4.86 -7.74 7.29
C TYR A 92 4.75 -7.06 5.92
N GLY A 93 5.17 -5.78 5.85
CA GLY A 93 5.17 -5.05 4.59
C GLY A 93 6.08 -5.71 3.56
N THR A 94 7.27 -6.12 3.98
CA THR A 94 8.22 -6.82 3.10
C THR A 94 7.65 -8.14 2.61
N LYS A 95 7.03 -8.90 3.50
CA LYS A 95 6.41 -10.19 3.15
C LYS A 95 5.31 -10.02 2.12
N LEU A 96 4.43 -9.04 2.31
CA LEU A 96 3.37 -8.74 1.36
C LEU A 96 3.93 -8.25 0.04
N LEU A 97 4.90 -7.35 0.07
CA LEU A 97 5.53 -6.82 -1.13
C LEU A 97 6.14 -7.92 -1.97
N HIS A 98 6.90 -8.83 -1.36
CA HIS A 98 7.50 -9.96 -2.07
C HIS A 98 6.45 -10.87 -2.70
N LYS A 99 5.34 -11.10 -2.00
CA LYS A 99 4.24 -11.90 -2.54
C LYS A 99 3.65 -11.27 -3.80
N LEU A 100 3.40 -9.96 -3.76
CA LEU A 100 2.87 -9.24 -4.92
C LEU A 100 3.87 -9.19 -6.08
N GLU A 101 5.16 -9.01 -5.77
CA GLU A 101 6.20 -9.03 -6.80
C GLU A 101 6.28 -10.39 -7.49
N MET A 102 6.24 -11.45 -6.71
CA MET A 102 6.29 -12.82 -7.25
C MET A 102 5.11 -13.08 -8.17
N GLU A 103 3.90 -12.74 -7.74
CA GLU A 103 2.71 -12.93 -8.56
C GLU A 103 2.75 -12.11 -9.84
N ALA A 104 3.21 -10.86 -9.76
CA ALA A 104 3.32 -10.01 -10.94
C ALA A 104 4.30 -10.60 -11.97
N LYS A 105 5.43 -11.13 -11.50
CA LYS A 105 6.39 -11.82 -12.39
C LYS A 105 5.76 -13.04 -13.05
N ASP A 106 5.06 -13.86 -12.25
CA ASP A 106 4.41 -15.07 -12.77
C ASP A 106 3.33 -14.76 -13.79
N GLU A 107 2.69 -13.60 -13.68
CA GLU A 107 1.70 -13.13 -14.66
C GLU A 107 2.33 -12.54 -15.92
N GLY A 108 3.65 -12.41 -15.96
CA GLY A 108 4.36 -11.89 -17.12
C GLY A 108 4.59 -10.39 -17.14
N HIS A 109 4.35 -9.70 -16.05
CA HIS A 109 4.63 -8.26 -15.97
C HIS A 109 6.14 -8.01 -15.95
N SER A 110 6.58 -7.00 -16.70
CA SER A 110 7.99 -6.63 -16.74
C SER A 110 8.37 -5.64 -15.65
N PHE A 111 7.38 -5.04 -14.99
CA PHE A 111 7.61 -4.08 -13.91
C PHE A 111 6.40 -3.96 -12.99
N LEU A 112 6.63 -3.40 -11.81
CA LEU A 112 5.59 -2.86 -10.94
C LEU A 112 5.90 -1.40 -10.66
N SER A 113 4.85 -0.59 -10.53
CA SER A 113 4.97 0.81 -10.13
C SER A 113 4.18 1.05 -8.84
N THR A 114 4.47 2.16 -8.18
CA THR A 114 3.70 2.61 -7.02
C THR A 114 3.89 4.11 -6.80
N GLU A 115 3.01 4.72 -6.03
CA GLU A 115 3.18 6.06 -5.49
C GLU A 115 3.34 5.89 -3.98
N ALA A 116 4.59 6.00 -3.50
CA ALA A 116 4.93 5.72 -2.12
C ALA A 116 4.86 6.97 -1.26
N SER A 117 4.28 6.84 -0.07
CA SER A 117 4.22 7.91 0.91
C SER A 117 5.60 8.18 1.53
N LEU A 118 5.69 9.26 2.32
CA LEU A 118 6.91 9.56 3.09
C LEU A 118 7.20 8.49 4.15
N ILE A 119 6.22 7.64 4.46
CA ILE A 119 6.41 6.52 5.39
C ILE A 119 6.88 5.27 4.67
N SER A 120 6.27 4.93 3.54
CA SER A 120 6.49 3.64 2.88
C SER A 120 7.67 3.62 1.90
N TYR A 121 8.10 4.77 1.38
CA TYR A 121 9.11 4.78 0.32
C TYR A 121 10.42 4.09 0.72
N LYS A 122 10.80 4.13 1.98
CA LYS A 122 12.02 3.47 2.46
C LYS A 122 11.91 1.95 2.39
N LEU A 123 10.72 1.41 2.63
CA LEU A 123 10.47 -0.03 2.44
C LEU A 123 10.74 -0.44 1.00
N PHE A 124 10.22 0.35 0.06
CA PHE A 124 10.42 0.08 -1.37
C PHE A 124 11.91 0.19 -1.73
N LEU A 125 12.61 1.22 -1.25
CA LEU A 125 14.06 1.37 -1.51
C LEU A 125 14.84 0.16 -0.98
N ARG A 126 14.54 -0.32 0.23
CA ARG A 126 15.21 -1.49 0.81
C ARG A 126 14.98 -2.76 -0.03
N ASN A 127 13.89 -2.79 -0.78
CA ASN A 127 13.52 -3.93 -1.64
C ASN A 127 13.89 -3.67 -3.10
N LYS A 128 14.84 -2.76 -3.35
CA LYS A 128 15.46 -2.48 -4.65
C LYS A 128 14.52 -1.84 -5.67
N TRP A 129 13.51 -1.12 -5.19
CA TRP A 129 12.72 -0.24 -6.03
C TRP A 129 13.48 1.06 -6.24
N GLU A 130 13.22 1.72 -7.37
CA GLU A 130 13.88 2.98 -7.75
C GLU A 130 12.87 4.13 -7.72
N ILE A 131 13.33 5.30 -7.27
CA ILE A 131 12.53 6.52 -7.34
C ILE A 131 12.61 7.07 -8.75
N ILE A 132 11.45 7.27 -9.40
CA ILE A 132 11.37 7.95 -10.69
C ILE A 132 11.38 9.46 -10.47
N ARG A 133 10.56 9.93 -9.52
CA ARG A 133 10.48 11.36 -9.18
C ARG A 133 9.73 11.56 -7.86
N LYS A 134 9.98 12.70 -7.25
CA LYS A 134 9.16 13.21 -6.16
C LYS A 134 8.05 14.05 -6.78
N GLU A 135 6.82 13.86 -6.33
CA GLU A 135 5.69 14.60 -6.86
C GLU A 135 4.80 15.14 -5.74
N LYS A 136 4.03 16.17 -6.06
CA LYS A 136 3.03 16.74 -5.15
C LYS A 136 1.65 16.42 -5.68
N ILE A 137 0.74 16.06 -4.77
CA ILE A 137 -0.65 15.83 -5.08
C ILE A 137 -1.52 16.62 -4.12
N ILE A 138 -2.78 16.82 -4.50
CA ILE A 138 -3.75 17.53 -3.67
C ILE A 138 -4.88 16.58 -3.32
N ILE A 139 -5.16 16.43 -2.01
CA ILE A 139 -6.30 15.68 -1.49
C ILE A 139 -7.09 16.65 -0.61
N ASN A 140 -8.35 16.90 -0.92
CA ASN A 140 -9.22 17.81 -0.15
C ASN A 140 -8.56 19.19 0.05
N ASN A 141 -7.97 19.74 -1.01
CA ASN A 141 -7.28 21.03 -1.02
C ASN A 141 -6.00 21.07 -0.16
N ILE A 142 -5.49 19.93 0.26
CA ILE A 142 -4.28 19.80 1.06
C ILE A 142 -3.17 19.18 0.22
N ILE A 143 -1.97 19.77 0.24
CA ILE A 143 -0.84 19.31 -0.54
C ILE A 143 -0.13 18.18 0.19
N PHE A 144 0.19 17.11 -0.56
CA PHE A 144 0.99 15.97 -0.10
C PHE A 144 2.17 15.77 -1.02
N GLU A 145 3.29 15.34 -0.45
CA GLU A 145 4.43 14.87 -1.23
C GLU A 145 4.44 13.35 -1.22
N ARG A 146 4.86 12.78 -2.34
CA ARG A 146 5.00 11.32 -2.49
C ARG A 146 6.07 11.01 -3.53
N TYR A 147 6.48 9.75 -3.59
CA TYR A 147 7.48 9.30 -4.56
C TYR A 147 6.85 8.35 -5.56
N LYS A 148 6.98 8.66 -6.85
CA LYS A 148 6.67 7.70 -7.92
C LYS A 148 7.85 6.74 -7.99
N MET A 149 7.57 5.45 -7.86
CA MET A 149 8.61 4.42 -7.79
C MET A 149 8.32 3.26 -8.74
N ILE A 150 9.37 2.55 -9.12
CA ILE A 150 9.28 1.42 -10.04
C ILE A 150 10.25 0.33 -9.64
N LYS A 151 9.86 -0.91 -9.90
CA LYS A 151 10.77 -2.05 -9.87
C LYS A 151 10.64 -2.81 -11.18
N ASN A 152 11.74 -2.93 -11.90
CA ASN A 152 11.81 -3.69 -13.14
C ASN A 152 12.17 -5.14 -12.86
N PHE A 153 11.49 -6.06 -13.53
CA PHE A 153 11.71 -7.48 -13.39
C PHE A 153 12.50 -8.07 -14.55
N ILE A 154 12.95 -7.25 -15.45
CA ILE A 154 13.64 -7.73 -16.64
C ILE A 154 14.95 -8.39 -16.24
N SER A 155 15.07 -9.69 -16.54
CA SER A 155 16.34 -10.35 -16.39
C SER A 155 17.24 -9.93 -17.55
N MET A 156 18.43 -9.47 -17.22
CA MET A 156 19.47 -9.18 -18.22
C MET A 156 20.14 -10.48 -18.58
N ASN A 157 19.93 -10.91 -19.80
CA ASN A 157 20.64 -12.08 -20.34
C ASN A 157 22.02 -11.68 -20.80
#